data_07e23beeb54ce7fc6d1a71142ceaaadf
#
_entry.id   07e23beeb54ce7fc6d1a71142ceaaadf
#
_cell.length_a   1.000
_cell.length_b   1.000
_cell.length_c   1.000
_cell.angle_alpha   90.00
_cell.angle_beta   90.00
_cell.angle_gamma   90.00
#
_symmetry.space_group_name_H-M   'P 1'
#
loop_
_entity.id
_entity.type
_entity.pdbx_description
1 polymer ?
#
loop_
_entity_poly.entity_id
_entity_poly.type
_entity_poly.pdbx_seq_one_letter_code
_entity_poly.pdbx_strand_id
1 'polypeptide(L)'
;MRISLLISEFKNDRERKICRGAQVAAEEEGVSLSIFPGMFLTEADHRKAKKDVFYQQNAVFSFINPENTDILIIDLEQIGRKVGAIKKEEFLKHFEPMKILLLSAMRGYWNVDSGEERKSEELGYLAVKKAISLVKNQAEEEEIDKSIPLFEAPTTEALEKLEILSSFLIRSEFKKENPYEELMKDLSQAGTLEAALFLFPEAKKNTRRQPLKCPEEIYLMAYLSGGQVGSQKEFDCVKTSDFMSMVPNASERMTQIINVLYLGEKQVGLFVNRFTTEFMVPGFHSLFMDQICNAIRTIANEKQIEQMKELIEENTEAMERNDSVLDRFGTEDKLTGCLNRRGFFSKAYDLLKRSFVEGTYAVVSYIDMDSIKSINHFFGRDEGDLAMKKVASILREVFGQESILGRIRGDEFAVIRISEEEGCSESLRQEMSEQNMKLMTEQEKPYLIHLQYSICEFCFDKSLSLKEMLAETDEHLKKMKKIEEIQP
;
A
#
# COMPACT_ATOMS: atom_id res chain seq x y z
N MET A 1 32.12 11.79 -19.58
CA MET A 1 31.01 12.18 -20.47
C MET A 1 29.80 11.33 -20.12
N ARG A 2 28.64 11.97 -20.00
CA ARG A 2 27.38 11.33 -19.55
C ARG A 2 26.35 11.44 -20.68
N ILE A 3 25.92 10.29 -21.18
CA ILE A 3 24.92 10.20 -22.24
C ILE A 3 23.63 9.66 -21.63
N SER A 4 22.51 10.30 -21.92
CA SER A 4 21.18 9.79 -21.54
C SER A 4 20.42 9.33 -22.76
N LEU A 5 19.82 8.13 -22.69
CA LEU A 5 19.02 7.52 -23.75
C LEU A 5 17.57 7.37 -23.28
N LEU A 6 16.65 8.06 -23.93
CA LEU A 6 15.22 7.95 -23.69
C LEU A 6 14.58 6.98 -24.66
N ILE A 7 13.91 5.98 -24.11
CA ILE A 7 13.15 4.98 -24.87
C ILE A 7 11.69 4.89 -24.38
N SER A 8 10.81 4.33 -25.20
CA SER A 8 9.42 4.18 -24.82
C SER A 8 9.19 3.08 -23.78
N GLU A 9 9.65 1.88 -24.01
CA GLU A 9 9.46 0.74 -23.10
C GLU A 9 10.37 -0.44 -23.50
N PHE A 10 10.73 -1.31 -22.55
CA PHE A 10 11.52 -2.51 -22.82
C PHE A 10 10.74 -3.70 -23.40
N LYS A 11 9.44 -3.58 -23.62
CA LYS A 11 8.60 -4.68 -24.14
C LYS A 11 8.95 -5.08 -25.57
N ASN A 12 9.31 -4.09 -26.39
CA ASN A 12 9.59 -4.32 -27.81
C ASN A 12 11.05 -4.77 -28.00
N ASP A 13 11.25 -5.65 -28.95
CA ASP A 13 12.60 -6.14 -29.31
C ASP A 13 13.50 -5.01 -29.83
N ARG A 14 12.93 -4.08 -30.59
CA ARG A 14 13.64 -2.93 -31.14
C ARG A 14 14.31 -2.09 -30.06
N GLU A 15 13.59 -1.69 -29.01
CA GLU A 15 14.13 -0.84 -27.93
C GLU A 15 15.22 -1.56 -27.13
N ARG A 16 15.04 -2.85 -26.87
CA ARG A 16 16.07 -3.67 -26.19
C ARG A 16 17.37 -3.73 -27.01
N LYS A 17 17.25 -3.96 -28.33
CA LYS A 17 18.39 -4.00 -29.24
C LYS A 17 19.10 -2.63 -29.36
N ILE A 18 18.33 -1.53 -29.41
CA ILE A 18 18.91 -0.17 -29.36
C ILE A 18 19.72 0.03 -28.10
N CYS A 19 19.16 -0.34 -26.93
CA CYS A 19 19.86 -0.22 -25.66
C CYS A 19 21.14 -1.06 -25.62
N ARG A 20 21.11 -2.27 -26.19
CA ARG A 20 22.28 -3.14 -26.28
C ARG A 20 23.38 -2.54 -27.15
N GLY A 21 23.02 -2.05 -28.35
CA GLY A 21 23.96 -1.40 -29.23
C GLY A 21 24.57 -0.15 -28.59
N ALA A 22 23.75 0.65 -27.94
CA ALA A 22 24.20 1.83 -27.20
C ALA A 22 25.15 1.47 -26.06
N GLN A 23 24.86 0.38 -25.31
CA GLN A 23 25.72 -0.13 -24.26
C GLN A 23 27.09 -0.51 -24.80
N VAL A 24 27.19 -1.29 -25.90
CA VAL A 24 28.43 -1.72 -26.49
C VAL A 24 29.28 -0.51 -26.88
N ALA A 25 28.68 0.48 -27.54
CA ALA A 25 29.43 1.70 -27.92
C ALA A 25 29.91 2.50 -26.69
N ALA A 26 29.08 2.59 -25.66
CA ALA A 26 29.42 3.30 -24.43
C ALA A 26 30.60 2.62 -23.68
N GLU A 27 30.60 1.28 -23.62
CA GLU A 27 31.66 0.49 -23.01
C GLU A 27 32.99 0.64 -23.81
N GLU A 28 32.93 0.58 -25.14
CA GLU A 28 34.14 0.80 -26.02
C GLU A 28 34.73 2.20 -25.87
N GLU A 29 33.87 3.21 -25.84
CA GLU A 29 34.31 4.62 -25.75
C GLU A 29 34.61 5.07 -24.32
N GLY A 30 34.28 4.23 -23.35
CA GLY A 30 34.49 4.54 -21.96
C GLY A 30 33.69 5.72 -21.46
N VAL A 31 32.42 5.81 -21.85
CA VAL A 31 31.47 6.85 -21.41
C VAL A 31 30.39 6.24 -20.56
N SER A 32 29.77 7.03 -19.70
CA SER A 32 28.62 6.61 -18.90
C SER A 32 27.33 6.74 -19.71
N LEU A 33 26.53 5.68 -19.75
CA LEU A 33 25.23 5.65 -20.42
C LEU A 33 24.11 5.43 -19.39
N SER A 34 23.15 6.32 -19.37
CA SER A 34 21.94 6.21 -18.53
C SER A 34 20.72 6.02 -19.41
N ILE A 35 20.01 4.90 -19.23
CA ILE A 35 18.80 4.56 -19.98
C ILE A 35 17.58 4.96 -19.14
N PHE A 36 16.68 5.71 -19.73
CA PHE A 36 15.42 6.17 -19.13
C PHE A 36 14.23 5.54 -19.86
N PRO A 37 13.74 4.38 -19.38
CA PRO A 37 12.59 3.73 -19.97
C PRO A 37 11.31 4.38 -19.48
N GLY A 38 10.59 5.01 -20.38
CA GLY A 38 9.25 5.55 -20.09
C GLY A 38 8.15 4.75 -20.78
N MET A 39 7.22 5.48 -21.34
CA MET A 39 6.13 5.00 -22.19
C MET A 39 5.92 5.98 -23.34
N PHE A 40 5.02 5.65 -24.24
CA PHE A 40 4.61 6.58 -25.28
C PHE A 40 3.80 7.76 -24.72
N LEU A 41 3.95 8.93 -25.35
CA LEU A 41 3.13 10.09 -25.06
C LEU A 41 1.68 9.82 -25.48
N THR A 42 0.74 10.37 -24.72
CA THR A 42 -0.69 10.25 -25.03
C THR A 42 -1.35 11.62 -25.06
N GLU A 43 -2.32 11.81 -25.91
CA GLU A 43 -3.22 12.96 -25.80
C GLU A 43 -4.13 12.77 -24.57
N ALA A 44 -4.49 13.88 -23.95
CA ALA A 44 -5.37 13.87 -22.79
C ALA A 44 -6.82 13.54 -23.21
N ASP A 45 -7.12 12.28 -23.50
CA ASP A 45 -8.48 11.82 -23.72
C ASP A 45 -9.19 11.57 -22.39
N HIS A 46 -10.15 12.42 -22.08
CA HIS A 46 -10.88 12.42 -20.81
C HIS A 46 -11.75 11.18 -20.55
N ARG A 47 -12.05 10.40 -21.57
CA ARG A 47 -13.06 9.32 -21.50
C ARG A 47 -12.52 7.94 -21.13
N LYS A 48 -11.23 7.68 -21.31
CA LYS A 48 -10.59 6.36 -21.02
C LYS A 48 -9.60 6.36 -19.84
N ALA A 49 -9.45 7.48 -19.14
CA ALA A 49 -8.33 7.77 -18.25
C ALA A 49 -8.30 7.01 -16.90
N LYS A 50 -9.35 6.26 -16.52
CA LYS A 50 -9.45 5.69 -15.15
C LYS A 50 -8.68 4.38 -14.91
N LYS A 51 -8.18 3.70 -15.95
CA LYS A 51 -7.52 2.38 -15.79
C LYS A 51 -6.06 2.33 -16.25
N ASP A 52 -5.55 3.40 -16.84
CA ASP A 52 -4.25 3.37 -17.50
C ASP A 52 -3.21 4.11 -16.65
N VAL A 53 -2.47 3.36 -15.84
CA VAL A 53 -1.39 3.88 -14.98
C VAL A 53 -0.04 3.97 -15.69
N PHE A 54 0.05 3.55 -16.95
CA PHE A 54 1.33 3.51 -17.68
C PHE A 54 2.01 4.87 -17.84
N TYR A 55 1.25 5.97 -17.81
CA TYR A 55 1.83 7.33 -17.84
C TYR A 55 2.71 7.62 -16.63
N GLN A 56 2.62 6.86 -15.55
CA GLN A 56 3.47 7.01 -14.36
C GLN A 56 4.95 6.83 -14.72
N GLN A 57 5.27 5.94 -15.65
CA GLN A 57 6.63 5.68 -16.08
C GLN A 57 7.26 6.89 -16.77
N ASN A 58 6.47 7.74 -17.44
CA ASN A 58 6.99 8.95 -18.10
C ASN A 58 7.53 9.99 -17.13
N ALA A 59 7.24 9.88 -15.85
CA ALA A 59 7.84 10.73 -14.82
C ALA A 59 9.38 10.59 -14.78
N VAL A 60 9.94 9.48 -15.27
CA VAL A 60 11.38 9.28 -15.37
C VAL A 60 12.07 10.36 -16.21
N PHE A 61 11.41 10.88 -17.23
CA PHE A 61 11.97 11.90 -18.11
C PHE A 61 12.18 13.27 -17.42
N SER A 62 11.45 13.52 -16.32
CA SER A 62 11.57 14.75 -15.54
C SER A 62 12.84 14.83 -14.68
N PHE A 63 13.60 13.71 -14.58
CA PHE A 63 14.86 13.64 -13.82
C PHE A 63 16.10 13.94 -14.65
N ILE A 64 15.93 14.22 -15.94
CA ILE A 64 17.01 14.55 -16.86
C ILE A 64 17.23 16.07 -16.86
N ASN A 65 18.48 16.48 -16.67
CA ASN A 65 18.85 17.88 -16.61
C ASN A 65 20.32 18.08 -17.08
N PRO A 66 20.75 19.32 -17.35
CA PRO A 66 22.12 19.60 -17.81
C PRO A 66 23.22 19.24 -16.81
N GLU A 67 22.89 19.12 -15.51
CA GLU A 67 23.88 18.79 -14.48
C GLU A 67 24.21 17.28 -14.49
N ASN A 68 23.28 16.44 -14.95
CA ASN A 68 23.46 15.00 -15.00
C ASN A 68 23.64 14.40 -16.42
N THR A 69 23.45 15.21 -17.49
CA THR A 69 23.47 14.73 -18.88
C THR A 69 24.19 15.74 -19.78
N ASP A 70 25.23 15.30 -20.49
CA ASP A 70 25.98 16.15 -21.43
C ASP A 70 25.35 16.15 -22.82
N ILE A 71 24.72 15.05 -23.22
CA ILE A 71 23.91 14.93 -24.45
C ILE A 71 22.79 13.92 -24.25
N LEU A 72 21.62 14.21 -24.87
CA LEU A 72 20.42 13.41 -24.76
C LEU A 72 20.10 12.74 -26.09
N ILE A 73 19.96 11.43 -26.11
CA ILE A 73 19.50 10.63 -27.24
C ILE A 73 18.03 10.27 -27.02
N ILE A 74 17.16 10.54 -27.97
CA ILE A 74 15.72 10.31 -27.82
C ILE A 74 15.17 9.46 -28.98
N ASP A 75 14.50 8.36 -28.65
CA ASP A 75 13.66 7.61 -29.58
C ASP A 75 12.27 8.27 -29.71
N LEU A 76 12.24 9.44 -30.34
CA LEU A 76 11.04 10.25 -30.48
C LEU A 76 9.95 9.57 -31.31
N GLU A 77 10.32 8.72 -32.25
CA GLU A 77 9.37 7.99 -33.07
C GLU A 77 8.48 7.09 -32.23
N GLN A 78 9.06 6.31 -31.34
CA GLN A 78 8.32 5.39 -30.48
C GLN A 78 7.67 6.09 -29.28
N ILE A 79 8.38 7.01 -28.65
CA ILE A 79 7.81 7.80 -27.56
C ILE A 79 6.62 8.62 -28.06
N GLY A 80 6.71 9.23 -29.24
CA GLY A 80 5.70 10.07 -29.84
C GLY A 80 4.73 9.37 -30.78
N ARG A 81 4.72 8.03 -30.86
CA ARG A 81 3.93 7.25 -31.87
C ARG A 81 2.42 7.48 -31.81
N LYS A 82 1.89 7.96 -30.67
CA LYS A 82 0.45 8.16 -30.45
C LYS A 82 0.04 9.64 -30.41
N VAL A 83 0.94 10.55 -30.71
CA VAL A 83 0.69 12.01 -30.66
C VAL A 83 1.15 12.70 -31.93
N GLY A 84 0.53 13.86 -32.23
CA GLY A 84 0.90 14.68 -33.37
C GLY A 84 2.21 15.45 -33.20
N ALA A 85 2.66 16.14 -34.28
CA ALA A 85 3.92 16.89 -34.32
C ALA A 85 4.04 17.95 -33.23
N ILE A 86 2.97 18.70 -32.98
CA ILE A 86 2.94 19.75 -31.94
C ILE A 86 3.32 19.20 -30.57
N LYS A 87 2.75 18.04 -30.22
CA LYS A 87 3.01 17.40 -28.91
C LYS A 87 4.45 16.87 -28.80
N LYS A 88 5.00 16.39 -29.92
CA LYS A 88 6.41 15.99 -30.01
C LYS A 88 7.35 17.18 -29.80
N GLU A 89 7.05 18.32 -30.39
CA GLU A 89 7.82 19.56 -30.19
C GLU A 89 7.73 20.07 -28.75
N GLU A 90 6.52 20.07 -28.15
CA GLU A 90 6.35 20.41 -26.72
C GLU A 90 7.20 19.52 -25.83
N PHE A 91 7.25 18.22 -26.11
CA PHE A 91 8.07 17.27 -25.36
C PHE A 91 9.57 17.60 -25.49
N LEU A 92 10.06 17.90 -26.70
CA LEU A 92 11.45 18.23 -26.90
C LEU A 92 11.85 19.56 -26.23
N LYS A 93 10.97 20.56 -26.23
CA LYS A 93 11.19 21.84 -25.54
C LYS A 93 11.43 21.68 -24.03
N HIS A 94 10.92 20.62 -23.43
CA HIS A 94 11.17 20.32 -22.01
C HIS A 94 12.65 20.12 -21.70
N PHE A 95 13.45 19.72 -22.68
CA PHE A 95 14.88 19.46 -22.53
C PHE A 95 15.78 20.58 -23.03
N GLU A 96 15.26 21.71 -23.45
CA GLU A 96 16.08 22.89 -23.76
C GLU A 96 16.69 23.47 -22.47
N PRO A 97 17.99 23.85 -22.47
CA PRO A 97 18.91 24.03 -23.61
C PRO A 97 19.86 22.84 -23.88
N MET A 98 19.51 21.61 -23.54
CA MET A 98 20.39 20.45 -23.70
C MET A 98 20.66 20.13 -25.17
N LYS A 99 21.81 19.50 -25.45
CA LYS A 99 22.09 18.91 -26.77
C LYS A 99 21.19 17.67 -26.97
N ILE A 100 20.41 17.65 -28.05
CA ILE A 100 19.45 16.56 -28.35
C ILE A 100 19.83 15.91 -29.67
N LEU A 101 19.98 14.58 -29.66
CA LEU A 101 20.16 13.73 -30.82
C LEU A 101 18.94 12.79 -30.94
N LEU A 102 18.27 12.78 -32.09
CA LEU A 102 17.12 11.93 -32.34
C LEU A 102 17.51 10.67 -33.09
N LEU A 103 16.86 9.54 -32.77
CA LEU A 103 17.00 8.29 -33.54
C LEU A 103 16.20 8.29 -34.87
N SER A 104 15.43 9.34 -35.12
CA SER A 104 14.65 9.52 -36.32
C SER A 104 14.78 10.95 -36.84
N ALA A 105 14.66 11.16 -38.15
CA ALA A 105 14.82 12.47 -38.77
C ALA A 105 13.72 13.45 -38.31
N MET A 106 14.12 14.60 -37.79
CA MET A 106 13.25 15.73 -37.51
C MET A 106 13.98 17.06 -37.77
N ARG A 107 13.31 17.98 -38.45
CA ARG A 107 13.89 19.26 -38.84
C ARG A 107 14.28 20.08 -37.58
N GLY A 108 15.51 20.58 -37.58
CA GLY A 108 16.04 21.44 -36.48
C GLY A 108 16.77 20.66 -35.38
N TYR A 109 16.84 19.36 -35.45
CA TYR A 109 17.56 18.52 -34.49
C TYR A 109 18.61 17.65 -35.19
N TRP A 110 19.69 17.33 -34.48
CA TRP A 110 20.60 16.28 -34.90
C TRP A 110 19.88 14.93 -34.94
N ASN A 111 20.18 14.11 -35.93
CA ASN A 111 19.57 12.78 -36.05
C ASN A 111 20.60 11.76 -36.50
N VAL A 112 20.32 10.50 -36.20
CA VAL A 112 21.07 9.36 -36.77
C VAL A 112 20.38 8.97 -38.06
N ASP A 113 21.12 8.72 -39.12
CA ASP A 113 20.53 8.20 -40.33
C ASP A 113 20.02 6.77 -40.07
N SER A 114 18.72 6.61 -40.05
CA SER A 114 18.06 5.34 -39.72
C SER A 114 17.86 4.43 -40.91
N GLY A 115 18.47 4.68 -42.07
CA GLY A 115 18.36 3.96 -43.34
C GLY A 115 17.47 2.70 -43.32
N GLU A 116 16.64 2.46 -44.26
CA GLU A 116 15.58 1.40 -44.26
C GLU A 116 16.10 -0.02 -43.95
N GLU A 117 17.40 -0.27 -44.02
CA GLU A 117 18.03 -1.59 -43.81
C GLU A 117 18.83 -1.72 -42.51
N ARG A 118 18.93 -0.67 -41.69
CA ARG A 118 19.75 -0.73 -40.46
C ARG A 118 19.09 -1.52 -39.35
N LYS A 119 19.87 -2.41 -38.72
CA LYS A 119 19.44 -3.16 -37.55
C LYS A 119 19.34 -2.25 -36.34
N SER A 120 18.45 -2.58 -35.42
CA SER A 120 18.17 -1.76 -34.22
C SER A 120 19.38 -1.60 -33.30
N GLU A 121 20.21 -2.63 -33.17
CA GLU A 121 21.45 -2.60 -32.41
C GLU A 121 22.48 -1.65 -33.01
N GLU A 122 22.59 -1.61 -34.34
CA GLU A 122 23.46 -0.70 -35.07
C GLU A 122 23.03 0.75 -34.88
N LEU A 123 21.73 1.00 -34.88
CA LEU A 123 21.17 2.33 -34.63
C LEU A 123 21.54 2.85 -33.23
N GLY A 124 21.45 2.00 -32.21
CA GLY A 124 21.86 2.34 -30.84
C GLY A 124 23.35 2.62 -30.71
N TYR A 125 24.16 1.79 -31.36
CA TYR A 125 25.61 1.95 -31.38
C TYR A 125 26.05 3.27 -32.06
N LEU A 126 25.54 3.55 -33.25
CA LEU A 126 25.83 4.78 -34.00
C LEU A 126 25.34 6.03 -33.26
N ALA A 127 24.19 5.93 -32.59
CA ALA A 127 23.69 7.04 -31.81
C ALA A 127 24.68 7.49 -30.72
N VAL A 128 25.29 6.54 -30.02
CA VAL A 128 26.28 6.87 -28.99
C VAL A 128 27.55 7.42 -29.63
N LYS A 129 28.08 6.82 -30.73
CA LYS A 129 29.24 7.33 -31.46
C LYS A 129 29.01 8.77 -31.93
N LYS A 130 27.88 9.04 -32.57
CA LYS A 130 27.49 10.38 -33.03
C LYS A 130 27.30 11.37 -31.86
N ALA A 131 26.72 10.94 -30.77
CA ALA A 131 26.59 11.76 -29.57
C ALA A 131 27.97 12.20 -29.05
N ILE A 132 28.93 11.30 -29.05
CA ILE A 132 30.34 11.59 -28.65
C ILE A 132 30.97 12.60 -29.58
N SER A 133 30.86 12.40 -30.91
CA SER A 133 31.43 13.32 -31.91
C SER A 133 30.86 14.73 -31.78
N LEU A 134 29.51 14.84 -31.54
CA LEU A 134 28.83 16.12 -31.35
C LEU A 134 29.29 16.86 -30.09
N VAL A 135 29.58 16.13 -29.01
CA VAL A 135 30.11 16.77 -27.77
C VAL A 135 31.52 17.19 -27.91
N LYS A 136 32.38 16.34 -28.56
CA LYS A 136 33.81 16.60 -28.78
C LYS A 136 34.10 17.51 -29.97
N ASN A 137 33.09 17.89 -30.78
CA ASN A 137 33.23 18.65 -32.04
C ASN A 137 34.22 17.95 -33.02
N GLN A 138 34.14 16.62 -33.14
CA GLN A 138 34.97 15.80 -34.05
C GLN A 138 34.19 15.45 -35.31
N ALA A 139 34.90 15.05 -36.38
CA ALA A 139 34.28 14.52 -37.58
C ALA A 139 33.51 13.21 -37.28
N GLU A 140 32.40 12.99 -37.95
CA GLU A 140 31.57 11.79 -37.78
C GLU A 140 32.24 10.59 -38.46
N GLU A 141 32.29 9.44 -37.76
CA GLU A 141 32.51 8.13 -38.36
C GLU A 141 31.15 7.55 -38.75
N GLU A 142 30.83 7.42 -40.04
CA GLU A 142 29.53 6.96 -40.53
C GLU A 142 29.46 5.44 -40.75
N GLU A 143 30.58 4.71 -40.73
CA GLU A 143 30.57 3.27 -41.03
C GLU A 143 30.88 2.40 -39.81
N ILE A 144 30.05 1.36 -39.64
CA ILE A 144 30.30 0.29 -38.67
C ILE A 144 31.04 -0.84 -39.40
N ASP A 145 32.32 -0.98 -39.10
CA ASP A 145 33.14 -2.10 -39.62
C ASP A 145 33.06 -3.37 -38.76
N LYS A 146 32.10 -3.45 -37.85
CA LYS A 146 31.93 -4.57 -36.92
C LYS A 146 30.48 -5.02 -36.81
N SER A 147 30.26 -6.34 -36.79
CA SER A 147 29.01 -6.92 -36.31
C SER A 147 28.93 -6.73 -34.81
N ILE A 148 27.88 -6.02 -34.34
CA ILE A 148 27.62 -5.86 -32.91
C ILE A 148 27.21 -7.23 -32.35
N PRO A 149 27.88 -7.75 -31.29
CA PRO A 149 27.53 -9.04 -30.74
C PRO A 149 26.09 -9.04 -30.18
N LEU A 150 25.22 -9.77 -30.84
CA LEU A 150 23.91 -10.10 -30.27
C LEU A 150 24.15 -11.19 -29.24
N PHE A 151 23.77 -10.92 -27.99
CA PHE A 151 23.67 -11.97 -27.00
C PHE A 151 22.34 -12.70 -27.19
N GLU A 152 22.38 -14.02 -27.23
CA GLU A 152 21.19 -14.81 -26.97
C GLU A 152 20.73 -14.46 -25.55
N ALA A 153 19.50 -13.99 -25.43
CA ALA A 153 18.96 -13.61 -24.14
C ALA A 153 18.88 -14.86 -23.24
N PRO A 154 19.51 -14.87 -22.05
CA PRO A 154 19.51 -16.03 -21.15
C PRO A 154 18.14 -16.16 -20.47
N THR A 155 17.13 -16.60 -21.22
CA THR A 155 15.73 -16.61 -20.78
C THR A 155 15.55 -17.41 -19.50
N THR A 156 16.20 -18.57 -19.39
CA THR A 156 16.12 -19.43 -18.21
C THR A 156 16.73 -18.73 -16.99
N GLU A 157 17.95 -18.18 -17.12
CA GLU A 157 18.63 -17.47 -16.04
C GLU A 157 17.86 -16.23 -15.57
N ALA A 158 17.25 -15.50 -16.51
CA ALA A 158 16.45 -14.32 -16.18
C ALA A 158 15.16 -14.70 -15.41
N LEU A 159 14.51 -15.80 -15.77
CA LEU A 159 13.34 -16.31 -15.08
C LEU A 159 13.69 -16.85 -13.68
N GLU A 160 14.78 -17.61 -13.57
CA GLU A 160 15.31 -18.09 -12.28
C GLU A 160 15.63 -16.91 -11.34
N LYS A 161 16.22 -15.85 -11.85
CA LYS A 161 16.50 -14.63 -11.08
C LYS A 161 15.22 -13.99 -10.53
N LEU A 162 14.15 -13.90 -11.34
CA LEU A 162 12.86 -13.38 -10.91
C LEU A 162 12.19 -14.29 -9.88
N GLU A 163 12.28 -15.61 -10.06
CA GLU A 163 11.73 -16.59 -9.11
C GLU A 163 12.45 -16.51 -7.75
N ILE A 164 13.79 -16.45 -7.77
CA ILE A 164 14.61 -16.29 -6.58
C ILE A 164 14.24 -14.99 -5.87
N LEU A 165 14.19 -13.87 -6.57
CA LEU A 165 13.81 -12.58 -6.01
C LEU A 165 12.41 -12.61 -5.41
N SER A 166 11.41 -13.17 -6.11
CA SER A 166 10.06 -13.34 -5.59
C SER A 166 10.04 -14.14 -4.29
N SER A 167 10.81 -15.23 -4.24
CA SER A 167 10.85 -16.10 -3.06
C SER A 167 11.47 -15.42 -1.84
N PHE A 168 12.46 -14.55 -2.04
CA PHE A 168 13.03 -13.74 -0.96
C PHE A 168 12.06 -12.67 -0.50
N LEU A 169 11.50 -11.88 -1.41
CA LEU A 169 10.57 -10.81 -1.06
C LEU A 169 9.31 -11.30 -0.32
N ILE A 170 8.84 -12.52 -0.60
CA ILE A 170 7.71 -13.13 0.12
C ILE A 170 8.10 -13.51 1.55
N ARG A 171 9.36 -13.91 1.78
CA ARG A 171 9.86 -14.36 3.09
C ARG A 171 10.42 -13.21 3.94
N SER A 172 10.75 -12.07 3.31
CA SER A 172 11.38 -10.95 3.99
C SER A 172 10.44 -10.31 4.99
N GLU A 173 10.89 -10.24 6.23
CA GLU A 173 10.25 -9.46 7.28
C GLU A 173 10.92 -8.08 7.33
N PHE A 174 10.29 -7.09 6.71
CA PHE A 174 10.80 -5.71 6.65
C PHE A 174 10.62 -4.93 7.97
N LYS A 175 10.74 -5.62 9.11
CA LYS A 175 10.58 -5.06 10.47
C LYS A 175 11.86 -4.52 11.10
N LYS A 176 13.00 -4.58 10.37
CA LYS A 176 14.29 -4.10 10.86
C LYS A 176 14.39 -2.57 10.84
N GLU A 177 15.39 -2.03 11.53
CA GLU A 177 15.69 -0.59 11.55
C GLU A 177 15.80 0.02 10.14
N ASN A 178 16.42 -0.71 9.20
CA ASN A 178 16.47 -0.31 7.79
C ASN A 178 15.91 -1.43 6.88
N PRO A 179 14.62 -1.40 6.53
CA PRO A 179 14.02 -2.39 5.65
C PRO A 179 14.55 -2.33 4.20
N TYR A 180 15.12 -1.21 3.78
CA TYR A 180 15.67 -1.03 2.45
C TYR A 180 17.00 -1.76 2.26
N GLU A 181 17.78 -1.93 3.34
CA GLU A 181 18.96 -2.81 3.31
C GLU A 181 18.57 -4.27 3.10
N GLU A 182 17.48 -4.70 3.71
CA GLU A 182 16.98 -6.07 3.52
C GLU A 182 16.57 -6.31 2.07
N LEU A 183 15.85 -5.35 1.48
CA LEU A 183 15.54 -5.37 0.05
C LEU A 183 16.82 -5.47 -0.81
N MET A 184 17.87 -4.72 -0.48
CA MET A 184 19.14 -4.80 -1.21
C MET A 184 19.85 -6.14 -1.02
N LYS A 185 19.75 -6.77 0.15
CA LYS A 185 20.27 -8.14 0.38
C LYS A 185 19.54 -9.16 -0.48
N ASP A 186 18.21 -9.07 -0.55
CA ASP A 186 17.40 -9.95 -1.39
C ASP A 186 17.78 -9.79 -2.87
N LEU A 187 17.97 -8.57 -3.33
CA LEU A 187 18.44 -8.27 -4.68
C LEU A 187 19.85 -8.83 -4.96
N SER A 188 20.76 -8.68 -4.00
CA SER A 188 22.12 -9.23 -4.11
C SER A 188 22.08 -10.77 -4.20
N GLN A 189 21.30 -11.43 -3.35
CA GLN A 189 21.13 -12.88 -3.37
C GLN A 189 20.49 -13.38 -4.68
N ALA A 190 19.62 -12.57 -5.29
CA ALA A 190 19.09 -12.81 -6.63
C ALA A 190 20.05 -12.46 -7.76
N GLY A 191 21.32 -12.12 -7.46
CA GLY A 191 22.37 -11.87 -8.45
C GLY A 191 22.40 -10.44 -8.99
N THR A 192 21.75 -9.46 -8.34
CA THR A 192 21.95 -8.04 -8.68
C THR A 192 23.21 -7.54 -8.01
N LEU A 193 24.16 -6.99 -8.80
CA LEU A 193 25.45 -6.53 -8.30
C LEU A 193 25.46 -5.03 -7.99
N GLU A 194 24.75 -4.24 -8.78
CA GLU A 194 24.77 -2.77 -8.71
C GLU A 194 23.33 -2.25 -8.71
N ALA A 195 22.96 -1.56 -7.66
CA ALA A 195 21.66 -0.88 -7.55
C ALA A 195 21.71 0.27 -6.54
N ALA A 196 20.83 1.25 -6.67
CA ALA A 196 20.62 2.31 -5.70
C ALA A 196 19.12 2.65 -5.60
N LEU A 197 18.63 2.82 -4.39
CA LEU A 197 17.27 3.17 -4.08
C LEU A 197 17.20 4.58 -3.50
N PHE A 198 16.49 5.45 -4.19
CA PHE A 198 16.23 6.80 -3.74
C PHE A 198 14.72 6.97 -3.46
N LEU A 199 14.38 7.57 -2.35
CA LEU A 199 13.00 7.91 -2.02
C LEU A 199 12.80 9.43 -1.89
N PHE A 200 11.60 9.87 -2.20
CA PHE A 200 11.19 11.25 -1.99
C PHE A 200 10.87 11.49 -0.51
N PRO A 201 11.09 12.72 0.00
CA PRO A 201 10.67 13.10 1.36
C PRO A 201 9.18 12.79 1.61
N GLU A 202 8.38 13.04 0.59
CA GLU A 202 6.94 12.76 0.55
C GLU A 202 6.54 12.22 -0.82
N ALA A 203 5.61 11.27 -0.84
CA ALA A 203 5.05 10.75 -2.08
C ALA A 203 4.34 11.85 -2.87
N LYS A 204 4.77 12.10 -4.10
CA LYS A 204 4.25 13.16 -4.97
C LYS A 204 3.18 12.64 -5.91
N LYS A 205 2.05 13.33 -5.96
CA LYS A 205 0.98 12.99 -6.91
C LYS A 205 1.45 13.24 -8.34
N ASN A 206 1.21 12.27 -9.22
CA ASN A 206 1.48 12.37 -10.64
C ASN A 206 0.23 11.95 -11.41
N THR A 207 -0.40 12.89 -12.09
CA THR A 207 -1.59 12.64 -12.90
C THR A 207 -1.43 13.31 -14.27
N ARG A 208 -2.20 12.87 -15.25
CA ARG A 208 -2.18 13.50 -16.59
C ARG A 208 -2.51 14.99 -16.57
N ARG A 209 -3.30 15.47 -15.59
CA ARG A 209 -3.64 16.89 -15.41
C ARG A 209 -2.60 17.64 -14.59
N GLN A 210 -1.90 16.95 -13.72
CA GLN A 210 -0.89 17.49 -12.84
C GLN A 210 0.33 16.58 -12.90
N PRO A 211 1.21 16.78 -13.90
CA PRO A 211 2.44 16.03 -14.04
C PRO A 211 3.35 16.21 -12.83
N LEU A 212 4.19 15.21 -12.57
CA LEU A 212 5.17 15.24 -11.49
C LEU A 212 6.01 16.53 -11.58
N LYS A 213 6.05 17.25 -10.47
CA LYS A 213 7.11 18.21 -10.20
C LYS A 213 8.16 17.50 -9.37
N CYS A 214 9.35 17.33 -9.94
CA CYS A 214 10.45 16.69 -9.23
C CYS A 214 10.69 17.40 -7.90
N PRO A 215 10.87 16.67 -6.78
CA PRO A 215 11.32 17.27 -5.54
C PRO A 215 12.74 17.84 -5.73
N GLU A 216 13.08 18.86 -4.98
CA GLU A 216 14.42 19.46 -5.01
C GLU A 216 15.45 18.50 -4.41
N GLU A 217 15.03 17.69 -3.44
CA GLU A 217 15.83 16.77 -2.69
C GLU A 217 15.22 15.37 -2.67
N ILE A 218 16.07 14.36 -2.66
CA ILE A 218 15.72 12.94 -2.51
C ILE A 218 16.68 12.29 -1.53
N TYR A 219 16.31 11.15 -0.97
CA TYR A 219 17.11 10.43 0.01
C TYR A 219 17.62 9.11 -0.56
N LEU A 220 18.94 8.88 -0.49
CA LEU A 220 19.53 7.57 -0.75
C LEU A 220 19.24 6.66 0.43
N MET A 221 18.41 5.64 0.24
CA MET A 221 17.96 4.74 1.30
C MET A 221 18.88 3.54 1.50
N ALA A 222 19.35 2.96 0.42
CA ALA A 222 20.29 1.84 0.39
C ALA A 222 20.86 1.65 -1.01
N TYR A 223 21.98 0.96 -1.11
CA TYR A 223 22.61 0.65 -2.40
C TYR A 223 23.34 -0.69 -2.40
N LEU A 224 23.61 -1.21 -3.60
CA LEU A 224 24.49 -2.34 -3.86
C LEU A 224 25.69 -1.87 -4.64
N SER A 225 26.87 -2.31 -4.25
CA SER A 225 28.13 -2.13 -4.98
C SER A 225 28.92 -3.44 -4.98
N GLY A 226 29.14 -4.03 -6.15
CA GLY A 226 29.76 -5.34 -6.27
C GLY A 226 29.02 -6.45 -5.53
N GLY A 227 27.67 -6.35 -5.41
CA GLY A 227 26.85 -7.27 -4.65
C GLY A 227 26.89 -7.09 -3.13
N GLN A 228 27.66 -6.13 -2.62
CA GLN A 228 27.68 -5.79 -1.19
C GLN A 228 26.70 -4.68 -0.89
N VAL A 229 25.94 -4.85 0.17
CA VAL A 229 24.99 -3.83 0.64
C VAL A 229 25.75 -2.75 1.37
N GLY A 230 25.61 -1.52 0.86
CA GLY A 230 26.01 -0.33 1.57
C GLY A 230 24.79 0.37 2.12
N SER A 231 24.88 0.78 3.36
CA SER A 231 23.92 1.69 3.98
C SER A 231 24.66 2.84 4.61
N GLN A 232 23.99 3.95 4.71
CA GLN A 232 24.51 5.07 5.47
C GLN A 232 23.74 5.14 6.80
N LYS A 233 24.45 5.42 7.89
CA LYS A 233 23.81 5.56 9.22
C LYS A 233 22.82 6.71 9.31
N GLU A 234 22.98 7.71 8.43
CA GLU A 234 22.04 8.80 8.22
C GLU A 234 21.69 8.81 6.72
N PHE A 235 20.41 8.84 6.38
CA PHE A 235 19.95 8.89 4.99
C PHE A 235 20.50 10.16 4.33
N ASP A 236 21.38 10.01 3.32
CA ASP A 236 21.93 11.16 2.63
C ASP A 236 20.84 11.88 1.84
N CYS A 237 20.60 13.12 2.22
CA CYS A 237 19.82 14.06 1.45
C CYS A 237 20.66 14.53 0.24
N VAL A 238 20.14 14.29 -0.95
CA VAL A 238 20.82 14.60 -2.22
C VAL A 238 19.92 15.51 -3.04
N LYS A 239 20.52 16.52 -3.66
CA LYS A 239 19.80 17.28 -4.66
C LYS A 239 19.39 16.38 -5.81
N THR A 240 18.16 16.48 -6.24
CA THR A 240 17.65 15.65 -7.35
C THR A 240 18.42 15.84 -8.64
N SER A 241 19.06 17.00 -8.87
CA SER A 241 19.96 17.23 -10.00
C SER A 241 21.20 16.33 -9.98
N ASP A 242 21.68 15.97 -8.78
CA ASP A 242 22.97 15.31 -8.57
C ASP A 242 22.87 13.82 -8.21
N PHE A 243 21.66 13.25 -8.17
CA PHE A 243 21.45 11.88 -7.66
C PHE A 243 22.31 10.83 -8.37
N MET A 244 22.65 11.03 -9.64
CA MET A 244 23.50 10.11 -10.38
C MET A 244 24.93 10.04 -9.85
N SER A 245 25.44 11.10 -9.22
CA SER A 245 26.78 11.13 -8.62
C SER A 245 26.87 10.25 -7.36
N MET A 246 25.73 9.97 -6.74
CA MET A 246 25.63 9.14 -5.54
C MET A 246 25.36 7.67 -5.83
N VAL A 247 25.13 7.30 -7.10
CA VAL A 247 25.04 5.90 -7.48
C VAL A 247 26.45 5.29 -7.33
N PRO A 248 26.62 4.19 -6.59
CA PRO A 248 27.91 3.54 -6.43
C PRO A 248 28.52 3.21 -7.77
N ASN A 249 29.83 3.40 -7.89
CA ASN A 249 30.59 3.20 -9.13
C ASN A 249 30.11 4.05 -10.33
N ALA A 250 29.36 5.14 -10.08
CA ALA A 250 28.94 6.07 -11.13
C ALA A 250 30.13 6.67 -11.92
N SER A 251 31.34 6.69 -11.32
CA SER A 251 32.58 7.05 -11.98
C SER A 251 33.17 5.92 -12.88
N GLU A 252 32.73 4.69 -12.67
CA GLU A 252 33.05 3.58 -13.56
C GLU A 252 32.10 3.65 -14.76
N ARG A 253 32.68 3.47 -15.95
CA ARG A 253 32.08 3.54 -17.28
C ARG A 253 30.94 2.50 -17.43
N MET A 254 29.80 2.78 -16.85
CA MET A 254 28.71 1.82 -16.62
C MET A 254 27.45 2.22 -17.38
N THR A 255 26.75 1.23 -17.95
CA THR A 255 25.38 1.43 -18.46
C THR A 255 24.38 1.11 -17.35
N GLN A 256 23.55 2.09 -16.99
CA GLN A 256 22.55 1.98 -15.93
C GLN A 256 21.14 2.28 -16.45
N ILE A 257 20.16 1.73 -15.77
CA ILE A 257 18.73 2.02 -16.01
C ILE A 257 18.20 2.83 -14.84
N ILE A 258 17.53 3.92 -15.13
CA ILE A 258 16.86 4.76 -14.12
C ILE A 258 15.36 4.51 -14.22
N ASN A 259 14.77 4.01 -13.15
CA ASN A 259 13.35 3.70 -13.07
C ASN A 259 12.68 4.55 -12.02
N VAL A 260 11.45 4.98 -12.29
CA VAL A 260 10.60 5.61 -11.27
C VAL A 260 9.87 4.55 -10.46
N LEU A 261 9.73 4.80 -9.18
CA LEU A 261 8.94 4.01 -8.25
C LEU A 261 7.61 4.72 -7.99
N TYR A 262 6.52 4.02 -8.19
CA TYR A 262 5.18 4.58 -7.98
C TYR A 262 4.21 3.59 -7.33
N LEU A 263 3.30 4.13 -6.53
CA LEU A 263 2.23 3.41 -5.85
C LEU A 263 0.89 4.04 -6.25
N GLY A 264 0.22 3.46 -7.22
CA GLY A 264 -0.98 4.04 -7.83
C GLY A 264 -0.66 5.36 -8.56
N GLU A 265 -1.28 6.47 -8.15
CA GLU A 265 -1.03 7.81 -8.74
C GLU A 265 0.10 8.59 -8.05
N LYS A 266 0.81 7.99 -7.09
CA LYS A 266 1.86 8.66 -6.33
C LYS A 266 3.23 8.13 -6.73
N GLN A 267 4.12 9.03 -7.11
CA GLN A 267 5.53 8.76 -7.27
C GLN A 267 6.21 8.79 -5.90
N VAL A 268 7.02 7.79 -5.60
CA VAL A 268 7.66 7.62 -4.29
C VAL A 268 9.18 7.69 -4.33
N GLY A 269 9.79 7.53 -5.51
CA GLY A 269 11.24 7.56 -5.61
C GLY A 269 11.78 7.09 -6.95
N LEU A 270 13.07 6.74 -6.95
CA LEU A 270 13.81 6.21 -8.08
C LEU A 270 14.52 4.91 -7.68
N PHE A 271 14.61 4.01 -8.63
CA PHE A 271 15.46 2.82 -8.55
C PHE A 271 16.43 2.81 -9.73
N VAL A 272 17.70 2.80 -9.41
CA VAL A 272 18.79 2.78 -10.40
C VAL A 272 19.45 1.42 -10.31
N ASN A 273 19.68 0.77 -11.45
CA ASN A 273 20.38 -0.50 -11.49
C ASN A 273 21.20 -0.64 -12.77
N ARG A 274 22.20 -1.52 -12.77
CA ARG A 274 23.01 -1.81 -13.95
C ARG A 274 22.17 -2.46 -15.04
N PHE A 275 22.39 -2.08 -16.30
CA PHE A 275 21.84 -2.76 -17.46
C PHE A 275 22.63 -4.06 -17.72
N THR A 276 21.94 -5.18 -17.65
CA THR A 276 22.50 -6.53 -17.82
C THR A 276 21.78 -7.30 -18.91
N THR A 277 22.29 -8.47 -19.28
CA THR A 277 21.73 -9.28 -20.38
C THR A 277 20.33 -9.75 -20.14
N GLU A 278 19.88 -9.90 -18.89
CA GLU A 278 18.52 -10.30 -18.53
C GLU A 278 17.48 -9.28 -19.01
N PHE A 279 17.86 -8.00 -19.13
CA PHE A 279 16.97 -6.97 -19.68
C PHE A 279 16.68 -7.15 -21.18
N MET A 280 17.45 -8.00 -21.87
CA MET A 280 17.15 -8.41 -23.24
C MET A 280 15.98 -9.41 -23.33
N VAL A 281 15.62 -10.06 -22.21
CA VAL A 281 14.49 -11.01 -22.16
C VAL A 281 13.17 -10.24 -22.16
N PRO A 282 12.22 -10.59 -23.06
CA PRO A 282 10.92 -9.93 -23.11
C PRO A 282 10.17 -10.01 -21.76
N GLY A 283 9.72 -8.88 -21.25
CA GLY A 283 8.97 -8.80 -20.00
C GLY A 283 9.79 -8.80 -18.72
N PHE A 284 11.10 -9.12 -18.77
CA PHE A 284 11.94 -9.13 -17.55
C PHE A 284 11.90 -7.79 -16.82
N HIS A 285 12.14 -6.68 -17.51
CA HIS A 285 12.15 -5.35 -16.91
C HIS A 285 10.84 -5.04 -16.16
N SER A 286 9.68 -5.28 -16.78
CA SER A 286 8.39 -4.98 -16.13
C SER A 286 8.15 -5.85 -14.91
N LEU A 287 8.42 -7.15 -14.98
CA LEU A 287 8.25 -8.06 -13.86
C LEU A 287 9.21 -7.73 -12.70
N PHE A 288 10.46 -7.41 -13.05
CA PHE A 288 11.47 -7.00 -12.07
C PHE A 288 11.04 -5.72 -11.34
N MET A 289 10.61 -4.70 -12.06
CA MET A 289 10.14 -3.44 -11.46
C MET A 289 8.85 -3.60 -10.67
N ASP A 290 7.94 -4.47 -11.09
CA ASP A 290 6.72 -4.78 -10.33
C ASP A 290 7.07 -5.40 -8.97
N GLN A 291 8.07 -6.27 -8.91
CA GLN A 291 8.55 -6.83 -7.64
C GLN A 291 9.15 -5.76 -6.73
N ILE A 292 10.00 -4.88 -7.26
CA ILE A 292 10.57 -3.77 -6.49
C ILE A 292 9.47 -2.84 -5.96
N CYS A 293 8.52 -2.44 -6.80
CA CYS A 293 7.40 -1.60 -6.38
C CYS A 293 6.52 -2.28 -5.31
N ASN A 294 6.32 -3.60 -5.40
CA ASN A 294 5.59 -4.36 -4.39
C ASN A 294 6.35 -4.43 -3.06
N ALA A 295 7.66 -4.63 -3.08
CA ALA A 295 8.51 -4.59 -1.88
C ALA A 295 8.41 -3.22 -1.18
N ILE A 296 8.55 -2.12 -1.94
CA ILE A 296 8.41 -0.76 -1.42
C ILE A 296 7.01 -0.53 -0.82
N ARG A 297 5.97 -1.06 -1.46
CA ARG A 297 4.59 -1.00 -0.93
C ARG A 297 4.48 -1.74 0.40
N THR A 298 5.06 -2.93 0.50
CA THR A 298 5.04 -3.74 1.73
C THR A 298 5.75 -3.01 2.86
N ILE A 299 6.95 -2.47 2.61
CA ILE A 299 7.70 -1.67 3.57
C ILE A 299 6.87 -0.46 4.05
N ALA A 300 6.25 0.27 3.13
CA ALA A 300 5.42 1.43 3.47
C ALA A 300 4.20 1.04 4.32
N ASN A 301 3.55 -0.10 4.01
CA ASN A 301 2.41 -0.61 4.76
C ASN A 301 2.83 -1.07 6.17
N GLU A 302 3.94 -1.78 6.32
CA GLU A 302 4.46 -2.21 7.63
C GLU A 302 4.79 -1.01 8.53
N LYS A 303 5.44 0.01 7.98
CA LYS A 303 5.69 1.27 8.70
C LYS A 303 4.40 1.95 9.15
N GLN A 304 3.38 1.97 8.30
CA GLN A 304 2.09 2.55 8.65
C GLN A 304 1.36 1.74 9.72
N ILE A 305 1.44 0.41 9.67
CA ILE A 305 0.88 -0.48 10.68
C ILE A 305 1.56 -0.24 12.04
N GLU A 306 2.88 -0.10 12.06
CA GLU A 306 3.62 0.15 13.30
C GLU A 306 3.26 1.50 13.92
N GLN A 307 3.20 2.57 13.10
CA GLN A 307 2.74 3.89 13.57
C GLN A 307 1.29 3.84 14.11
N MET A 308 0.42 3.05 13.48
CA MET A 308 -0.95 2.86 13.97
C MET A 308 -0.99 2.12 15.31
N LYS A 309 -0.13 1.13 15.50
CA LYS A 309 -0.02 0.41 16.79
C LYS A 309 0.45 1.34 17.90
N GLU A 310 1.51 2.11 17.67
CA GLU A 310 2.01 3.10 18.62
C GLU A 310 0.90 4.10 19.00
N LEU A 311 0.17 4.61 18.02
CA LEU A 311 -0.95 5.53 18.27
C LEU A 311 -2.09 4.88 19.07
N ILE A 312 -2.38 3.60 18.82
CA ILE A 312 -3.38 2.84 19.57
C ILE A 312 -2.91 2.65 21.02
N GLU A 313 -1.64 2.31 21.24
CA GLU A 313 -1.07 2.17 22.59
C GLU A 313 -1.11 3.49 23.34
N GLU A 314 -0.66 4.61 22.75
CA GLU A 314 -0.75 5.94 23.35
C GLU A 314 -2.19 6.34 23.71
N ASN A 315 -3.14 6.09 22.79
CA ASN A 315 -4.56 6.38 23.06
C ASN A 315 -5.13 5.48 24.16
N THR A 316 -4.71 4.21 24.22
CA THR A 316 -5.13 3.27 25.25
C THR A 316 -4.61 3.71 26.63
N GLU A 317 -3.34 4.09 26.72
CA GLU A 317 -2.76 4.65 27.96
C GLU A 317 -3.39 5.98 28.35
N ALA A 318 -3.74 6.85 27.39
CA ALA A 318 -4.44 8.09 27.64
C ALA A 318 -5.87 7.85 28.15
N MET A 319 -6.56 6.83 27.61
CA MET A 319 -7.86 6.37 28.10
C MET A 319 -7.75 5.82 29.51
N GLU A 320 -6.77 5.00 29.83
CA GLU A 320 -6.55 4.47 31.18
C GLU A 320 -6.22 5.59 32.20
N ARG A 321 -5.41 6.58 31.80
CA ARG A 321 -5.15 7.77 32.62
C ARG A 321 -6.39 8.63 32.85
N ASN A 322 -7.23 8.83 31.83
CA ASN A 322 -8.50 9.53 31.96
C ASN A 322 -9.52 8.72 32.75
N ASP A 323 -9.49 7.39 32.68
CA ASP A 323 -10.33 6.51 33.48
C ASP A 323 -10.10 6.68 34.98
N SER A 324 -8.85 6.89 35.40
CA SER A 324 -8.54 7.18 36.81
C SER A 324 -9.09 8.53 37.30
N VAL A 325 -9.29 9.48 36.40
CA VAL A 325 -9.92 10.79 36.70
C VAL A 325 -11.46 10.68 36.65
N LEU A 326 -12.00 9.80 35.77
CA LEU A 326 -13.44 9.56 35.62
C LEU A 326 -14.00 8.57 36.66
N ASP A 327 -13.17 7.90 37.48
CA ASP A 327 -13.60 7.13 38.64
C ASP A 327 -14.38 7.95 39.67
N ARG A 328 -14.38 9.27 39.51
CA ARG A 328 -15.27 10.18 40.26
C ARG A 328 -16.69 10.32 39.67
N PHE A 329 -16.98 9.79 38.49
CA PHE A 329 -18.30 9.83 37.83
C PHE A 329 -18.81 8.41 37.65
N GLY A 330 -19.62 7.95 38.59
CA GLY A 330 -20.44 6.75 38.72
C GLY A 330 -20.31 5.60 37.68
N THR A 331 -20.36 4.39 38.17
CA THR A 331 -20.38 3.14 37.38
C THR A 331 -21.83 2.75 36.96
N GLU A 332 -22.83 3.58 37.28
CA GLU A 332 -24.23 3.29 37.04
C GLU A 332 -24.86 4.19 35.98
N ASP A 333 -25.82 3.64 35.24
CA ASP A 333 -26.65 4.39 34.31
C ASP A 333 -27.75 5.13 35.10
N LYS A 334 -27.81 6.45 35.01
CA LYS A 334 -28.71 7.31 35.81
C LYS A 334 -30.19 7.07 35.52
N LEU A 335 -30.54 6.57 34.33
CA LEU A 335 -31.92 6.32 33.95
C LEU A 335 -32.43 5.01 34.52
N THR A 336 -31.67 3.93 34.30
CA THR A 336 -32.12 2.55 34.58
C THR A 336 -31.61 2.03 35.92
N GLY A 337 -30.57 2.66 36.51
CA GLY A 337 -29.89 2.18 37.71
C GLY A 337 -29.12 0.86 37.50
N CYS A 338 -29.00 0.40 36.24
CA CYS A 338 -28.08 -0.67 35.89
C CYS A 338 -26.62 -0.13 35.82
N LEU A 339 -25.67 -1.01 35.71
CA LEU A 339 -24.31 -0.55 35.41
C LEU A 339 -24.30 0.14 34.05
N ASN A 340 -23.56 1.22 33.93
CA ASN A 340 -23.26 1.76 32.63
C ASN A 340 -22.21 0.85 31.92
N ARG A 341 -21.91 1.13 30.66
CA ARG A 341 -20.95 0.33 29.88
C ARG A 341 -19.67 0.04 30.65
N ARG A 342 -19.08 1.06 31.25
CA ARG A 342 -17.82 0.96 32.01
C ARG A 342 -17.97 0.09 33.24
N GLY A 343 -18.99 0.35 34.07
CA GLY A 343 -19.27 -0.43 35.26
C GLY A 343 -19.54 -1.90 34.95
N PHE A 344 -20.23 -2.17 33.85
CA PHE A 344 -20.46 -3.54 33.35
C PHE A 344 -19.13 -4.24 33.01
N PHE A 345 -18.29 -3.66 32.16
CA PHE A 345 -17.04 -4.29 31.79
C PHE A 345 -16.11 -4.50 32.98
N SER A 346 -15.98 -3.51 33.87
CA SER A 346 -15.15 -3.63 35.07
C SER A 346 -15.61 -4.78 35.95
N LYS A 347 -16.92 -4.82 36.33
CA LYS A 347 -17.46 -5.88 37.20
C LYS A 347 -17.51 -7.25 36.51
N ALA A 348 -17.77 -7.30 35.21
CA ALA A 348 -17.78 -8.55 34.45
C ALA A 348 -16.37 -9.18 34.37
N TYR A 349 -15.32 -8.37 34.17
CA TYR A 349 -13.93 -8.85 34.24
C TYR A 349 -13.59 -9.37 35.63
N ASP A 350 -14.00 -8.66 36.68
CA ASP A 350 -13.78 -9.11 38.05
C ASP A 350 -14.53 -10.42 38.38
N LEU A 351 -15.73 -10.58 37.82
CA LEU A 351 -16.53 -11.81 37.97
C LEU A 351 -15.84 -12.97 37.27
N LEU A 352 -15.43 -12.81 36.03
CA LEU A 352 -14.72 -13.84 35.26
C LEU A 352 -13.43 -14.24 35.93
N LYS A 353 -12.63 -13.28 36.37
CA LYS A 353 -11.35 -13.54 37.02
C LYS A 353 -11.49 -14.33 38.32
N ARG A 354 -12.61 -14.15 39.05
CA ARG A 354 -12.84 -14.79 40.34
C ARG A 354 -13.57 -16.11 40.23
N SER A 355 -14.52 -16.23 39.31
CA SER A 355 -15.52 -17.29 39.33
C SER A 355 -15.58 -18.13 38.07
N PHE A 356 -14.96 -17.72 36.97
CA PHE A 356 -14.92 -18.51 35.72
C PHE A 356 -13.67 -19.40 35.78
N VAL A 357 -13.87 -20.62 36.25
CA VAL A 357 -12.82 -21.63 36.52
C VAL A 357 -13.25 -22.97 35.94
N GLU A 358 -12.35 -23.96 35.98
CA GLU A 358 -12.66 -25.31 35.50
C GLU A 358 -13.88 -25.90 36.19
N GLY A 359 -14.84 -26.34 35.39
CA GLY A 359 -16.14 -26.88 35.88
C GLY A 359 -17.24 -25.82 35.98
N THR A 360 -17.00 -24.57 35.56
CA THR A 360 -18.05 -23.53 35.52
C THR A 360 -18.38 -23.09 34.09
N TYR A 361 -19.54 -22.45 33.94
CA TYR A 361 -20.08 -21.95 32.69
C TYR A 361 -20.37 -20.47 32.80
N ALA A 362 -20.00 -19.68 31.80
CA ALA A 362 -20.38 -18.30 31.68
C ALA A 362 -21.61 -18.18 30.78
N VAL A 363 -22.72 -17.68 31.33
CA VAL A 363 -23.93 -17.36 30.58
C VAL A 363 -23.88 -15.87 30.24
N VAL A 364 -23.86 -15.56 28.97
CA VAL A 364 -23.79 -14.20 28.45
C VAL A 364 -25.03 -13.91 27.62
N SER A 365 -25.65 -12.77 27.86
CA SER A 365 -26.81 -12.32 27.10
C SER A 365 -26.57 -10.93 26.54
N TYR A 366 -27.05 -10.72 25.31
CA TYR A 366 -27.17 -9.42 24.67
C TYR A 366 -28.63 -9.15 24.33
N ILE A 367 -29.16 -8.00 24.74
CA ILE A 367 -30.57 -7.66 24.63
C ILE A 367 -30.70 -6.30 23.99
N ASP A 368 -31.63 -6.18 23.07
CA ASP A 368 -31.96 -4.94 22.34
C ASP A 368 -33.46 -4.67 22.38
N MET A 369 -33.84 -3.42 22.59
CA MET A 369 -35.25 -2.98 22.61
C MET A 369 -35.63 -2.31 21.29
N ASP A 370 -36.14 -3.07 20.34
CA ASP A 370 -36.48 -2.59 19.00
C ASP A 370 -37.49 -1.44 18.97
N SER A 371 -38.42 -1.41 19.94
CA SER A 371 -39.54 -0.49 19.93
C SER A 371 -39.25 0.93 20.45
N ILE A 372 -38.08 1.18 21.02
CA ILE A 372 -37.76 2.45 21.70
C ILE A 372 -37.86 3.68 20.80
N LYS A 373 -37.42 3.58 19.53
CA LYS A 373 -37.47 4.70 18.58
C LYS A 373 -38.94 5.08 18.26
N SER A 374 -39.79 4.09 18.08
CA SER A 374 -41.22 4.29 17.83
C SER A 374 -41.90 4.86 19.04
N ILE A 375 -41.61 4.35 20.24
CA ILE A 375 -42.20 4.86 21.50
C ILE A 375 -41.80 6.33 21.67
N ASN A 376 -40.55 6.69 21.54
CA ASN A 376 -40.07 8.07 21.64
C ASN A 376 -40.70 9.00 20.60
N HIS A 377 -40.92 8.49 19.39
CA HIS A 377 -41.50 9.29 18.29
C HIS A 377 -43.00 9.57 18.50
N PHE A 378 -43.75 8.57 18.90
CA PHE A 378 -45.22 8.66 19.00
C PHE A 378 -45.73 9.09 20.38
N PHE A 379 -44.99 8.75 21.45
CA PHE A 379 -45.46 8.95 22.83
C PHE A 379 -44.55 9.86 23.68
N GLY A 380 -43.42 10.28 23.10
CA GLY A 380 -42.49 11.18 23.76
C GLY A 380 -41.37 10.47 24.55
N ARG A 381 -40.30 11.22 24.87
CA ARG A 381 -39.11 10.69 25.55
C ARG A 381 -39.40 10.17 26.96
N ASP A 382 -40.32 10.80 27.69
CA ASP A 382 -40.68 10.39 29.06
C ASP A 382 -41.23 8.97 29.09
N GLU A 383 -42.09 8.61 28.10
CA GLU A 383 -42.61 7.25 27.95
C GLU A 383 -41.53 6.25 27.54
N GLY A 384 -40.60 6.64 26.67
CA GLY A 384 -39.43 5.82 26.35
C GLY A 384 -38.53 5.56 27.56
N ASP A 385 -38.33 6.56 28.41
CA ASP A 385 -37.58 6.44 29.66
C ASP A 385 -38.27 5.48 30.64
N LEU A 386 -39.60 5.52 30.74
CA LEU A 386 -40.38 4.56 31.53
C LEU A 386 -40.25 3.13 30.98
N ALA A 387 -40.34 2.97 29.66
CA ALA A 387 -40.15 1.69 29.01
C ALA A 387 -38.75 1.09 29.29
N MET A 388 -37.71 1.90 29.20
CA MET A 388 -36.31 1.48 29.51
C MET A 388 -36.12 1.06 30.98
N LYS A 389 -36.77 1.77 31.94
CA LYS A 389 -36.78 1.37 33.35
C LYS A 389 -37.51 0.04 33.57
N LYS A 390 -38.64 -0.17 32.88
CA LYS A 390 -39.39 -1.44 32.94
C LYS A 390 -38.53 -2.60 32.42
N VAL A 391 -37.88 -2.43 31.28
CA VAL A 391 -36.95 -3.43 30.73
C VAL A 391 -35.81 -3.77 31.72
N ALA A 392 -35.18 -2.76 32.30
CA ALA A 392 -34.13 -2.97 33.28
C ALA A 392 -34.61 -3.73 34.53
N SER A 393 -35.86 -3.50 34.96
CA SER A 393 -36.45 -4.24 36.08
C SER A 393 -36.69 -5.72 35.76
N ILE A 394 -37.19 -5.99 34.57
CA ILE A 394 -37.43 -7.37 34.08
C ILE A 394 -36.11 -8.13 33.95
N LEU A 395 -35.09 -7.50 33.38
CA LEU A 395 -33.80 -8.15 33.24
C LEU A 395 -33.16 -8.49 34.59
N ARG A 396 -33.35 -7.64 35.64
CA ARG A 396 -32.92 -7.96 37.00
C ARG A 396 -33.70 -9.14 37.60
N GLU A 397 -34.95 -9.24 37.32
CA GLU A 397 -35.83 -10.34 37.79
C GLU A 397 -35.41 -11.68 37.15
N VAL A 398 -35.28 -11.72 35.82
CA VAL A 398 -34.92 -12.93 35.08
C VAL A 398 -33.49 -13.42 35.38
N PHE A 399 -32.51 -12.54 35.33
CA PHE A 399 -31.09 -12.96 35.49
C PHE A 399 -30.64 -13.03 36.95
N GLY A 400 -31.41 -12.48 37.89
CA GLY A 400 -31.14 -12.52 39.32
C GLY A 400 -30.02 -11.55 39.76
N GLN A 401 -29.88 -11.44 41.10
CA GLN A 401 -28.97 -10.47 41.73
C GLN A 401 -27.48 -10.81 41.57
N GLU A 402 -27.15 -12.06 41.30
CA GLU A 402 -25.76 -12.49 41.13
C GLU A 402 -25.21 -12.22 39.73
N SER A 403 -26.08 -11.78 38.83
CA SER A 403 -25.69 -11.39 37.47
C SER A 403 -25.14 -9.97 37.42
N ILE A 404 -24.16 -9.74 36.55
CA ILE A 404 -23.72 -8.42 36.18
C ILE A 404 -24.56 -7.92 35.00
N LEU A 405 -25.47 -6.97 35.25
CA LEU A 405 -26.36 -6.35 34.27
C LEU A 405 -25.86 -4.93 33.96
N GLY A 406 -25.70 -4.60 32.70
CA GLY A 406 -25.30 -3.26 32.26
C GLY A 406 -26.10 -2.78 31.05
N ARG A 407 -26.34 -1.47 30.98
CA ARG A 407 -26.80 -0.76 29.79
C ARG A 407 -25.55 -0.32 28.99
N ILE A 408 -25.34 -0.96 27.85
CA ILE A 408 -24.12 -0.81 27.07
C ILE A 408 -24.20 0.40 26.14
N ARG A 409 -25.37 0.59 25.53
CA ARG A 409 -25.61 1.68 24.58
C ARG A 409 -27.13 1.93 24.47
N GLY A 410 -27.59 3.15 24.42
CA GLY A 410 -28.96 3.56 24.10
C GLY A 410 -30.05 2.60 24.60
N ASP A 411 -30.40 1.64 23.77
CA ASP A 411 -31.41 0.60 23.92
C ASP A 411 -30.84 -0.82 24.15
N GLU A 412 -29.51 -0.95 24.22
CA GLU A 412 -28.79 -2.21 24.34
C GLU A 412 -28.39 -2.52 25.79
N PHE A 413 -28.68 -3.72 26.23
CA PHE A 413 -28.23 -4.27 27.52
C PHE A 413 -27.36 -5.50 27.31
N ALA A 414 -26.45 -5.72 28.25
CA ALA A 414 -25.71 -6.96 28.35
C ALA A 414 -25.74 -7.53 29.75
N VAL A 415 -25.77 -8.84 29.86
CA VAL A 415 -25.75 -9.56 31.12
C VAL A 415 -24.67 -10.64 31.06
N ILE A 416 -24.00 -10.84 32.18
CA ILE A 416 -23.12 -12.01 32.40
C ILE A 416 -23.36 -12.61 33.76
N ARG A 417 -23.45 -13.93 33.83
CA ARG A 417 -23.60 -14.74 35.05
C ARG A 417 -22.68 -15.96 34.96
N ILE A 418 -22.13 -16.39 36.08
CA ILE A 418 -21.43 -17.68 36.16
C ILE A 418 -22.35 -18.73 36.80
N SER A 419 -22.38 -19.92 36.23
CA SER A 419 -23.13 -21.08 36.71
C SER A 419 -22.17 -22.26 36.92
N GLU A 420 -22.45 -23.07 37.96
CA GLU A 420 -21.80 -24.34 38.17
C GLU A 420 -22.54 -25.48 37.44
N GLU A 421 -23.75 -25.23 36.96
CA GLU A 421 -24.60 -26.20 36.28
C GLU A 421 -24.62 -25.91 34.77
N GLU A 422 -24.46 -26.96 33.96
CA GLU A 422 -24.62 -26.90 32.50
C GLU A 422 -26.09 -26.75 32.12
N GLY A 423 -26.38 -26.01 31.05
CA GLY A 423 -27.74 -25.82 30.52
C GLY A 423 -28.50 -24.70 31.19
N CYS A 424 -27.89 -23.90 32.06
CA CYS A 424 -28.53 -22.75 32.71
C CYS A 424 -29.10 -21.73 31.68
N SER A 425 -28.49 -21.65 30.49
CA SER A 425 -28.97 -20.77 29.40
C SER A 425 -30.34 -21.12 28.89
N GLU A 426 -30.77 -22.38 28.94
CA GLU A 426 -32.08 -22.82 28.45
C GLU A 426 -33.22 -22.37 29.35
N SER A 427 -33.05 -22.49 30.67
CA SER A 427 -34.04 -21.98 31.64
C SER A 427 -34.21 -20.46 31.54
N LEU A 428 -33.10 -19.74 31.35
CA LEU A 428 -33.09 -18.28 31.15
C LEU A 428 -33.78 -17.86 29.84
N ARG A 429 -33.59 -18.63 28.75
CA ARG A 429 -34.31 -18.40 27.49
C ARG A 429 -35.77 -18.57 27.63
N GLN A 430 -36.25 -19.61 28.35
CA GLN A 430 -37.64 -19.82 28.59
C GLN A 430 -38.25 -18.67 29.43
N GLU A 431 -37.57 -18.29 30.51
CA GLU A 431 -38.04 -17.18 31.37
C GLU A 431 -38.05 -15.84 30.63
N MET A 432 -37.02 -15.53 29.83
CA MET A 432 -37.01 -14.35 28.96
C MET A 432 -38.17 -14.38 27.93
N SER A 433 -38.47 -15.53 27.34
CA SER A 433 -39.58 -15.69 26.39
C SER A 433 -40.93 -15.41 27.05
N GLU A 434 -41.13 -15.94 28.26
CA GLU A 434 -42.37 -15.69 29.02
C GLU A 434 -42.54 -14.21 29.39
N GLN A 435 -41.47 -13.54 29.84
CA GLN A 435 -41.49 -12.11 30.15
C GLN A 435 -41.69 -11.25 28.90
N ASN A 436 -41.03 -11.60 27.78
CA ASN A 436 -41.19 -10.90 26.51
C ASN A 436 -42.65 -11.03 25.99
N MET A 437 -43.26 -12.20 26.12
CA MET A 437 -44.66 -12.42 25.77
C MET A 437 -45.60 -11.60 26.65
N LYS A 438 -45.34 -11.49 27.97
CA LYS A 438 -46.12 -10.62 28.86
C LYS A 438 -46.00 -9.17 28.43
N LEU A 439 -44.79 -8.66 28.11
CA LEU A 439 -44.59 -7.30 27.62
C LEU A 439 -45.36 -6.99 26.34
N MET A 440 -45.50 -7.98 25.46
CA MET A 440 -46.28 -7.86 24.21
C MET A 440 -47.80 -7.98 24.40
N THR A 441 -48.23 -8.49 25.52
CA THR A 441 -49.68 -8.70 25.80
C THR A 441 -50.24 -7.74 26.85
N GLU A 442 -49.41 -7.05 27.63
CA GLU A 442 -49.86 -6.06 28.62
C GLU A 442 -50.51 -4.84 27.95
N GLN A 443 -51.73 -4.55 28.30
CA GLN A 443 -52.54 -3.45 27.73
C GLN A 443 -52.50 -2.15 28.56
N GLU A 444 -51.65 -2.07 29.57
CA GLU A 444 -51.55 -0.89 30.44
C GLU A 444 -51.05 0.37 29.74
N LYS A 445 -50.30 0.23 28.66
CA LYS A 445 -49.74 1.31 27.88
C LYS A 445 -50.21 1.26 26.43
N PRO A 446 -50.31 2.41 25.74
CA PRO A 446 -50.70 2.47 24.33
C PRO A 446 -49.62 1.97 23.35
N TYR A 447 -48.55 1.38 23.83
CA TYR A 447 -47.46 0.82 23.06
C TYR A 447 -47.03 -0.54 23.63
N LEU A 448 -46.42 -1.36 22.77
CA LEU A 448 -45.87 -2.66 23.15
C LEU A 448 -44.34 -2.54 23.26
N ILE A 449 -43.75 -3.26 24.22
CA ILE A 449 -42.33 -3.41 24.37
C ILE A 449 -41.97 -4.77 23.82
N HIS A 450 -41.06 -4.79 22.85
CA HIS A 450 -40.51 -6.00 22.27
C HIS A 450 -39.01 -6.05 22.48
N LEU A 451 -38.53 -7.15 23.07
CA LEU A 451 -37.13 -7.39 23.33
C LEU A 451 -36.60 -8.45 22.35
N GLN A 452 -35.55 -8.11 21.64
CA GLN A 452 -34.75 -9.07 20.89
C GLN A 452 -33.54 -9.44 21.73
N TYR A 453 -33.26 -10.71 21.91
CA TYR A 453 -32.22 -11.16 22.80
C TYR A 453 -31.55 -12.43 22.30
N SER A 454 -30.28 -12.60 22.68
CA SER A 454 -29.52 -13.83 22.52
C SER A 454 -28.92 -14.20 23.87
N ILE A 455 -28.95 -15.48 24.22
CA ILE A 455 -28.35 -16.02 25.44
C ILE A 455 -27.45 -17.17 25.02
N CYS A 456 -26.15 -17.01 25.27
CA CYS A 456 -25.13 -18.03 24.97
C CYS A 456 -24.47 -18.52 26.26
N GLU A 457 -24.14 -19.80 26.29
CA GLU A 457 -23.45 -20.44 27.39
C GLU A 457 -22.07 -20.89 26.94
N PHE A 458 -21.06 -20.54 27.69
CA PHE A 458 -19.64 -20.82 27.39
C PHE A 458 -19.05 -21.67 28.51
N CYS A 459 -18.56 -22.86 28.15
CA CYS A 459 -17.76 -23.69 29.04
C CYS A 459 -16.43 -22.99 29.33
N PHE A 460 -15.90 -23.21 30.52
CA PHE A 460 -14.61 -22.63 30.89
C PHE A 460 -13.51 -22.97 29.90
N ASP A 461 -12.87 -21.96 29.35
CA ASP A 461 -11.67 -21.99 28.54
C ASP A 461 -10.79 -20.80 28.90
N LYS A 462 -9.52 -21.06 29.24
CA LYS A 462 -8.54 -20.02 29.60
C LYS A 462 -8.26 -19.01 28.49
N SER A 463 -8.47 -19.41 27.23
CA SER A 463 -8.26 -18.55 26.08
C SER A 463 -9.45 -17.64 25.76
N LEU A 464 -10.63 -17.91 26.33
CA LEU A 464 -11.85 -17.22 26.00
C LEU A 464 -12.00 -15.92 26.82
N SER A 465 -12.08 -14.81 26.13
CA SER A 465 -12.22 -13.47 26.74
C SER A 465 -13.69 -13.02 26.78
N LEU A 466 -14.00 -12.11 27.72
CA LEU A 466 -15.32 -11.44 27.77
C LEU A 466 -15.72 -10.82 26.44
N LYS A 467 -14.76 -10.25 25.72
CA LYS A 467 -15.00 -9.60 24.42
C LYS A 467 -15.42 -10.59 23.36
N GLU A 468 -14.82 -11.76 23.32
CA GLU A 468 -15.19 -12.84 22.40
C GLU A 468 -16.57 -13.40 22.71
N MET A 469 -16.86 -13.68 23.99
CA MET A 469 -18.19 -14.13 24.43
C MET A 469 -19.29 -13.14 24.04
N LEU A 470 -19.08 -11.86 24.30
CA LEU A 470 -20.05 -10.81 23.92
C LEU A 470 -20.18 -10.67 22.40
N ALA A 471 -19.08 -10.76 21.65
CA ALA A 471 -19.11 -10.67 20.20
C ALA A 471 -19.89 -11.85 19.57
N GLU A 472 -19.67 -13.06 20.06
CA GLU A 472 -20.39 -14.25 19.61
C GLU A 472 -21.88 -14.16 19.94
N THR A 473 -22.24 -13.70 21.16
CA THR A 473 -23.61 -13.51 21.58
C THR A 473 -24.33 -12.43 20.75
N ASP A 474 -23.66 -11.33 20.41
CA ASP A 474 -24.19 -10.28 19.52
C ASP A 474 -24.35 -10.79 18.08
N GLU A 475 -23.40 -11.60 17.58
CA GLU A 475 -23.54 -12.22 16.25
C GLU A 475 -24.74 -13.18 16.18
N HIS A 476 -25.01 -13.94 17.26
CA HIS A 476 -26.19 -14.76 17.38
C HIS A 476 -27.47 -13.91 17.35
N LEU A 477 -27.52 -12.81 18.08
CA LEU A 477 -28.65 -11.87 18.06
C LEU A 477 -28.89 -11.33 16.64
N LYS A 478 -27.87 -10.91 15.95
CA LYS A 478 -27.96 -10.41 14.56
C LYS A 478 -28.47 -11.48 13.58
N LYS A 479 -28.10 -12.74 13.77
CA LYS A 479 -28.62 -13.85 12.96
C LYS A 479 -30.11 -14.08 13.21
N MET A 480 -30.54 -14.02 14.46
CA MET A 480 -31.96 -14.16 14.82
C MET A 480 -32.81 -13.03 14.23
N LYS A 481 -32.36 -11.79 14.33
CA LYS A 481 -33.02 -10.62 13.71
C LYS A 481 -33.27 -10.80 12.22
N LYS A 482 -32.26 -11.29 11.49
CA LYS A 482 -32.39 -11.55 10.04
C LYS A 482 -33.37 -12.66 9.69
N ILE A 483 -33.55 -13.64 10.58
CA ILE A 483 -34.52 -14.74 10.37
C ILE A 483 -35.94 -14.22 10.59
N GLU A 484 -36.17 -13.39 11.61
CA GLU A 484 -37.47 -12.76 11.88
C GLU A 484 -37.92 -11.79 10.79
N GLU A 485 -36.99 -11.04 10.17
CA GLU A 485 -37.25 -10.16 9.02
C GLU A 485 -37.65 -10.93 7.74
N ILE A 486 -37.31 -12.22 7.63
CA ILE A 486 -37.57 -13.07 6.45
C ILE A 486 -38.86 -13.88 6.57
N GLN A 487 -39.42 -14.03 7.80
CA GLN A 487 -40.71 -14.69 8.06
C GLN A 487 -41.73 -13.62 8.45
N PRO A 488 -42.57 -13.15 7.49
CA PRO A 488 -43.62 -12.18 7.79
C PRO A 488 -44.79 -12.80 8.62
#